data_742c950831cf03b8882161f8c12abdac
#
_entry.id   742c950831cf03b8882161f8c12abdac
#
_cell.length_a   1.000
_cell.length_b   1.000
_cell.length_c   1.000
_cell.angle_alpha   90.00
_cell.angle_beta   90.00
_cell.angle_gamma   90.00
#
_symmetry.space_group_name_H-M   'P 1'
#
loop_
_entity.id
_entity.type
_entity.pdbx_description
1 polymer ?
#
loop_
_entity_poly.entity_id
_entity_poly.type
_entity_poly.pdbx_seq_one_letter_code
_entity_poly.pdbx_strand_id
1 'polypeptide(L)'
;MRMFIFFCNFAGDMGHVYHIPEQKEKETTVFYTTILKNMKVLVATEKPFAKVAVDGIKQVVEQAGYELVLLEKYTQKQQILEAVADVDALIIRSDNVDAEVLDAAKQLKIVVRAGAGYDNIDLAAATAHKVVAMNTPGQNSNAVAELALGMMVMAVRNLYNGTSGTELKGKKLGIHAYGNVGRNVARIAKGFGMEIYAYDAYCPDEVMLAEGVTPLHSAAELYAACNIVSLHIPATPETKASINKALLSQMPKGAVLVNTARKEVIHEDELIQFMQERQDFRYVTDVMPAADQKMRELFEERYFATPKKMGAQTAEANINAGIAAAKQIVDFLVNGNTKFQVNK
;
A
#
# COMPACT_ATOMS: atom_id res chain seq x y z
N MET A 1 -21.95 35.01 5.60
CA MET A 1 -21.91 33.94 4.58
C MET A 1 -22.92 32.89 5.00
N ARG A 2 -24.08 32.83 4.37
CA ARG A 2 -25.18 31.92 4.75
C ARG A 2 -24.87 30.54 4.17
N MET A 3 -24.70 29.56 5.03
CA MET A 3 -24.48 28.17 4.66
C MET A 3 -25.84 27.50 4.46
N PHE A 4 -26.11 27.01 3.25
CA PHE A 4 -27.30 26.21 2.94
C PHE A 4 -26.96 24.72 3.14
N ILE A 5 -27.64 24.07 4.06
CA ILE A 5 -27.55 22.63 4.26
C ILE A 5 -28.68 21.99 3.43
N PHE A 6 -28.32 21.20 2.42
CA PHE A 6 -29.26 20.41 1.62
C PHE A 6 -29.42 19.02 2.27
N PHE A 7 -30.63 18.72 2.73
CA PHE A 7 -31.03 17.35 3.03
C PHE A 7 -31.64 16.72 1.76
N CYS A 8 -31.01 15.69 1.20
CA CYS A 8 -31.63 14.82 0.20
C CYS A 8 -32.43 13.72 0.91
N ASN A 9 -33.73 13.80 0.86
CA ASN A 9 -34.60 12.67 1.15
C ASN A 9 -34.77 11.83 -0.13
N PHE A 10 -34.63 10.52 -0.02
CA PHE A 10 -34.88 9.53 -1.06
C PHE A 10 -36.41 9.42 -1.32
N ALA A 11 -36.96 10.36 -2.02
CA ALA A 11 -38.24 10.26 -2.78
C ALA A 11 -38.34 11.55 -3.59
N GLY A 12 -38.28 11.40 -4.91
CA GLY A 12 -38.28 12.53 -5.84
C GLY A 12 -39.54 13.37 -5.77
N ASP A 13 -39.46 14.45 -5.04
CA ASP A 13 -40.36 15.59 -5.23
C ASP A 13 -39.61 16.89 -4.88
N MET A 14 -39.56 17.81 -5.84
CA MET A 14 -38.95 19.12 -5.68
C MET A 14 -39.95 20.09 -5.09
N GLY A 15 -39.58 20.69 -3.99
CA GLY A 15 -40.16 21.97 -3.61
C GLY A 15 -40.83 22.05 -2.25
N HIS A 16 -40.01 22.31 -1.22
CA HIS A 16 -40.39 23.22 -0.15
C HIS A 16 -39.13 23.63 0.60
N VAL A 17 -38.81 24.93 0.53
CA VAL A 17 -37.74 25.53 1.37
C VAL A 17 -38.33 25.73 2.77
N TYR A 18 -37.97 24.88 3.71
CA TYR A 18 -38.32 25.09 5.11
C TYR A 18 -37.34 26.08 5.73
N HIS A 19 -37.88 27.21 6.19
CA HIS A 19 -37.15 28.15 7.02
C HIS A 19 -37.04 27.55 8.44
N ILE A 20 -35.84 27.07 8.80
CA ILE A 20 -35.55 26.64 10.18
C ILE A 20 -35.34 27.92 11.00
N PRO A 21 -36.03 28.10 12.12
CA PRO A 21 -35.81 29.26 13.01
C PRO A 21 -34.35 29.26 13.49
N GLU A 22 -33.70 30.44 13.50
CA GLU A 22 -32.30 30.65 13.92
C GLU A 22 -31.91 29.98 15.24
N GLN A 23 -32.88 29.86 16.15
CA GLN A 23 -32.72 29.22 17.45
C GLN A 23 -32.58 27.68 17.33
N LYS A 24 -33.33 27.04 16.41
CA LYS A 24 -33.20 25.61 16.10
C LYS A 24 -31.91 25.29 15.33
N GLU A 25 -31.48 26.20 14.47
CA GLU A 25 -30.18 26.07 13.75
C GLU A 25 -29.01 26.11 14.75
N LYS A 26 -29.04 27.00 15.75
CA LYS A 26 -28.04 27.06 16.83
C LYS A 26 -28.07 25.81 17.71
N GLU A 27 -29.25 25.34 18.11
CA GLU A 27 -29.41 24.13 18.92
C GLU A 27 -28.96 22.87 18.17
N THR A 28 -29.28 22.76 16.88
CA THR A 28 -28.86 21.67 16.02
C THR A 28 -27.35 21.71 15.80
N THR A 29 -26.74 22.86 15.53
CA THR A 29 -25.30 23.05 15.39
C THR A 29 -24.56 22.74 16.68
N VAL A 30 -25.07 23.19 17.84
CA VAL A 30 -24.51 22.88 19.16
C VAL A 30 -24.63 21.38 19.46
N PHE A 31 -25.76 20.75 19.13
CA PHE A 31 -25.98 19.31 19.32
C PHE A 31 -25.03 18.47 18.44
N TYR A 32 -24.90 18.78 17.16
CA TYR A 32 -23.92 18.12 16.28
C TYR A 32 -22.47 18.37 16.71
N THR A 33 -22.13 19.60 17.10
CA THR A 33 -20.80 19.94 17.61
C THR A 33 -20.50 19.24 18.93
N THR A 34 -21.50 19.01 19.77
CA THR A 34 -21.33 18.28 21.04
C THR A 34 -21.21 16.78 20.85
N ILE A 35 -21.96 16.19 19.90
CA ILE A 35 -21.84 14.75 19.55
C ILE A 35 -20.48 14.48 18.89
N LEU A 36 -20.02 15.34 17.99
CA LEU A 36 -18.71 15.19 17.34
C LEU A 36 -17.53 15.38 18.34
N LYS A 37 -17.71 16.14 19.42
CA LYS A 37 -16.67 16.38 20.43
C LYS A 37 -16.33 15.18 21.33
N ASN A 38 -17.11 14.11 21.31
CA ASN A 38 -16.90 12.95 22.20
C ASN A 38 -16.52 11.66 21.48
N MET A 39 -16.14 11.72 20.18
CA MET A 39 -15.72 10.52 19.47
C MET A 39 -14.32 10.09 19.90
N LYS A 40 -14.15 8.77 20.11
CA LYS A 40 -12.89 8.16 20.50
C LYS A 40 -12.24 7.45 19.32
N VAL A 41 -10.96 7.76 19.07
CA VAL A 41 -10.11 7.10 18.10
C VAL A 41 -9.06 6.28 18.83
N LEU A 42 -9.13 4.96 18.72
CA LEU A 42 -8.15 4.05 19.30
C LEU A 42 -7.03 3.75 18.29
N VAL A 43 -5.80 3.88 18.73
CA VAL A 43 -4.65 3.27 18.07
C VAL A 43 -4.29 2.00 18.84
N ALA A 44 -4.51 0.83 18.23
CA ALA A 44 -4.15 -0.47 18.81
C ALA A 44 -2.99 -1.10 18.03
N THR A 45 -1.84 -1.27 18.68
CA THR A 45 -0.67 -1.87 18.04
C THR A 45 0.20 -2.67 19.01
N GLU A 46 0.46 -3.94 18.70
CA GLU A 46 1.47 -4.75 19.39
C GLU A 46 2.88 -4.16 19.18
N LYS A 47 3.15 -3.69 17.96
CA LYS A 47 4.38 -3.00 17.58
C LYS A 47 4.10 -1.51 17.46
N PRO A 48 4.43 -0.68 18.46
CA PRO A 48 4.04 0.72 18.51
C PRO A 48 4.56 1.53 17.33
N PHE A 49 3.87 2.61 17.04
CA PHE A 49 4.39 3.65 16.16
C PHE A 49 5.57 4.37 16.80
N ALA A 50 6.44 4.96 15.97
CA ALA A 50 7.42 5.92 16.47
C ALA A 50 6.69 7.13 17.09
N LYS A 51 7.31 7.73 18.12
CA LYS A 51 6.72 8.88 18.83
C LYS A 51 6.23 9.99 17.87
N VAL A 52 7.02 10.32 16.85
CA VAL A 52 6.66 11.33 15.83
C VAL A 52 5.37 10.98 15.10
N ALA A 53 5.12 9.69 14.82
CA ALA A 53 3.89 9.24 14.20
C ALA A 53 2.70 9.39 15.16
N VAL A 54 2.88 9.01 16.42
CA VAL A 54 1.84 9.17 17.48
C VAL A 54 1.50 10.65 17.66
N ASP A 55 2.51 11.52 17.75
CA ASP A 55 2.32 12.97 17.88
C ASP A 55 1.55 13.53 16.67
N GLY A 56 1.87 13.09 15.44
CA GLY A 56 1.14 13.48 14.23
C GLY A 56 -0.30 12.96 14.17
N ILE A 57 -0.54 11.70 14.58
CA ILE A 57 -1.88 11.13 14.71
C ILE A 57 -2.68 11.93 15.73
N LYS A 58 -2.10 12.19 16.91
CA LYS A 58 -2.70 12.97 17.98
C LYS A 58 -3.11 14.35 17.51
N GLN A 59 -2.21 15.05 16.83
CA GLN A 59 -2.52 16.38 16.29
C GLN A 59 -3.73 16.35 15.35
N VAL A 60 -3.84 15.38 14.44
CA VAL A 60 -4.95 15.26 13.50
C VAL A 60 -6.25 14.97 14.22
N VAL A 61 -6.25 14.04 15.18
CA VAL A 61 -7.43 13.60 15.92
C VAL A 61 -7.94 14.70 16.84
N GLU A 62 -7.07 15.32 17.64
CA GLU A 62 -7.44 16.38 18.59
C GLU A 62 -7.85 17.69 17.89
N GLN A 63 -7.26 18.03 16.73
CA GLN A 63 -7.72 19.18 15.94
C GLN A 63 -9.14 19.00 15.40
N ALA A 64 -9.59 17.77 15.20
CA ALA A 64 -10.98 17.46 14.84
C ALA A 64 -11.93 17.46 16.06
N GLY A 65 -11.41 17.63 17.28
CA GLY A 65 -12.17 17.63 18.53
C GLY A 65 -12.46 16.22 19.07
N TYR A 66 -11.70 15.21 18.62
CA TYR A 66 -11.84 13.81 19.05
C TYR A 66 -10.80 13.44 20.11
N GLU A 67 -11.09 12.40 20.89
CA GLU A 67 -10.18 11.84 21.88
C GLU A 67 -9.29 10.78 21.24
N LEU A 68 -7.96 10.84 21.44
CA LEU A 68 -7.04 9.77 21.06
C LEU A 68 -6.79 8.84 22.24
N VAL A 69 -7.05 7.56 22.06
CA VAL A 69 -6.73 6.47 22.99
C VAL A 69 -5.62 5.62 22.42
N LEU A 70 -4.65 5.22 23.23
CA LEU A 70 -3.52 4.39 22.81
C LEU A 70 -3.54 3.05 23.55
N LEU A 71 -3.48 1.95 22.80
CA LEU A 71 -3.20 0.60 23.30
C LEU A 71 -1.95 0.10 22.58
N GLU A 72 -0.80 0.27 23.19
CA GLU A 72 0.48 -0.11 22.61
C GLU A 72 1.12 -1.27 23.36
N LYS A 73 1.88 -2.11 22.64
CA LYS A 73 2.65 -3.24 23.18
C LYS A 73 1.77 -4.25 23.95
N TYR A 74 0.52 -4.36 23.59
CA TYR A 74 -0.34 -5.37 24.18
C TYR A 74 0.12 -6.79 23.72
N THR A 75 -0.10 -7.77 24.56
CA THR A 75 0.38 -9.15 24.36
C THR A 75 -0.73 -10.19 24.41
N GLN A 76 -1.92 -9.77 24.80
CA GLN A 76 -3.08 -10.66 24.94
C GLN A 76 -4.26 -10.09 24.16
N LYS A 77 -4.97 -10.94 23.45
CA LYS A 77 -6.15 -10.57 22.66
C LYS A 77 -7.22 -9.88 23.53
N GLN A 78 -7.37 -10.31 24.77
CA GLN A 78 -8.34 -9.71 25.70
C GLN A 78 -8.17 -8.20 25.86
N GLN A 79 -6.94 -7.68 25.78
CA GLN A 79 -6.66 -6.25 25.93
C GLN A 79 -7.25 -5.42 24.78
N ILE A 80 -7.18 -5.91 23.53
CA ILE A 80 -7.80 -5.22 22.40
C ILE A 80 -9.33 -5.36 22.44
N LEU A 81 -9.87 -6.51 22.88
CA LEU A 81 -11.32 -6.68 23.03
C LEU A 81 -11.92 -5.69 24.04
N GLU A 82 -11.22 -5.43 25.14
CA GLU A 82 -11.64 -4.44 26.14
C GLU A 82 -11.51 -3.00 25.63
N ALA A 83 -10.41 -2.72 24.93
CA ALA A 83 -10.12 -1.36 24.44
C ALA A 83 -11.05 -0.92 23.29
N VAL A 84 -11.56 -1.85 22.47
CA VAL A 84 -12.46 -1.49 21.35
C VAL A 84 -13.93 -1.31 21.76
N ALA A 85 -14.29 -1.63 22.99
CA ALA A 85 -15.69 -1.72 23.42
C ALA A 85 -16.48 -0.40 23.31
N ASP A 86 -15.81 0.74 23.47
CA ASP A 86 -16.43 2.07 23.54
C ASP A 86 -15.79 3.11 22.60
N VAL A 87 -15.15 2.66 21.51
CA VAL A 87 -14.48 3.55 20.53
C VAL A 87 -15.24 3.64 19.22
N ASP A 88 -15.17 4.81 18.58
CA ASP A 88 -15.85 5.10 17.31
C ASP A 88 -14.99 4.72 16.09
N ALA A 89 -13.66 4.79 16.24
CA ALA A 89 -12.71 4.52 15.17
C ALA A 89 -11.47 3.78 15.68
N LEU A 90 -10.90 2.95 14.83
CA LEU A 90 -9.75 2.12 15.14
C LEU A 90 -8.64 2.28 14.08
N ILE A 91 -7.42 2.54 14.53
CA ILE A 91 -6.20 2.48 13.71
C ILE A 91 -5.39 1.26 14.14
N ILE A 92 -5.04 0.40 13.18
CA ILE A 92 -4.17 -0.76 13.39
C ILE A 92 -2.99 -0.75 12.42
N ARG A 93 -1.97 -1.56 12.69
CA ARG A 93 -0.85 -1.83 11.78
C ARG A 93 -0.90 -3.26 11.26
N SER A 94 -0.24 -4.19 11.96
CA SER A 94 -0.23 -5.63 11.67
C SER A 94 -1.13 -6.44 12.60
N ASP A 95 -1.89 -5.77 13.43
CA ASP A 95 -2.80 -6.32 14.39
C ASP A 95 -4.04 -6.89 13.67
N ASN A 96 -4.56 -8.01 14.13
CA ASN A 96 -5.71 -8.65 13.51
C ASN A 96 -7.03 -8.06 14.03
N VAL A 97 -7.93 -7.74 13.10
CA VAL A 97 -9.32 -7.36 13.38
C VAL A 97 -10.22 -8.44 12.79
N ASP A 98 -10.44 -9.48 13.58
CA ASP A 98 -11.32 -10.59 13.26
C ASP A 98 -12.77 -10.36 13.76
N ALA A 99 -13.64 -11.34 13.54
CA ALA A 99 -15.04 -11.25 13.95
C ALA A 99 -15.19 -11.00 15.48
N GLU A 100 -14.33 -11.59 16.30
CA GLU A 100 -14.40 -11.43 17.77
C GLU A 100 -14.07 -10.00 18.21
N VAL A 101 -13.09 -9.35 17.57
CA VAL A 101 -12.78 -7.93 17.82
C VAL A 101 -13.94 -7.04 17.38
N LEU A 102 -14.54 -7.34 16.22
CA LEU A 102 -15.70 -6.59 15.72
C LEU A 102 -16.95 -6.80 16.57
N ASP A 103 -17.15 -8.02 17.10
CA ASP A 103 -18.21 -8.33 18.04
C ASP A 103 -18.09 -7.54 19.35
N ALA A 104 -16.87 -7.32 19.83
CA ALA A 104 -16.60 -6.51 21.02
C ALA A 104 -16.79 -5.00 20.77
N ALA A 105 -16.53 -4.53 19.55
CA ALA A 105 -16.51 -3.11 19.18
C ALA A 105 -17.91 -2.54 18.87
N LYS A 106 -18.75 -2.38 19.91
CA LYS A 106 -20.20 -2.05 19.79
C LYS A 106 -20.51 -0.70 19.13
N GLN A 107 -19.58 0.26 19.16
CA GLN A 107 -19.78 1.62 18.65
C GLN A 107 -18.89 1.92 17.43
N LEU A 108 -18.04 0.97 17.02
CA LEU A 108 -17.06 1.15 15.96
C LEU A 108 -17.74 1.47 14.63
N LYS A 109 -17.32 2.54 13.98
CA LYS A 109 -17.83 3.01 12.67
C LYS A 109 -16.83 2.75 11.56
N ILE A 110 -15.53 2.80 11.89
CA ILE A 110 -14.45 2.68 10.92
C ILE A 110 -13.21 2.03 11.53
N VAL A 111 -12.58 1.13 10.79
CA VAL A 111 -11.24 0.63 11.05
C VAL A 111 -10.33 0.99 9.88
N VAL A 112 -9.14 1.56 10.17
CA VAL A 112 -8.15 1.88 9.14
C VAL A 112 -6.84 1.16 9.43
N ARG A 113 -6.41 0.34 8.48
CA ARG A 113 -5.09 -0.26 8.51
C ARG A 113 -4.05 0.74 8.01
N ALA A 114 -3.12 1.15 8.86
CA ALA A 114 -1.99 2.00 8.50
C ALA A 114 -0.96 1.25 7.63
N GLY A 115 -1.25 1.16 6.35
CA GLY A 115 -0.45 0.48 5.33
C GLY A 115 -1.27 0.06 4.11
N ALA A 116 -0.62 -0.54 3.10
CA ALA A 116 -1.26 -0.85 1.82
C ALA A 116 -2.03 -2.19 1.81
N GLY A 117 -1.50 -3.26 2.43
CA GLY A 117 -2.22 -4.53 2.58
C GLY A 117 -3.35 -4.40 3.62
N TYR A 118 -4.30 -5.31 3.62
CA TYR A 118 -5.41 -5.33 4.59
C TYR A 118 -5.87 -6.76 4.91
N ASP A 119 -5.00 -7.74 4.70
CA ASP A 119 -5.25 -9.16 4.91
C ASP A 119 -5.52 -9.51 6.39
N ASN A 120 -5.22 -8.59 7.29
CA ASN A 120 -5.42 -8.68 8.74
C ASN A 120 -6.75 -8.08 9.23
N ILE A 121 -7.66 -7.71 8.31
CA ILE A 121 -9.03 -7.29 8.63
C ILE A 121 -10.01 -8.29 8.02
N ASP A 122 -10.90 -8.86 8.83
CA ASP A 122 -12.02 -9.65 8.33
C ASP A 122 -13.07 -8.72 7.69
N LEU A 123 -12.98 -8.60 6.36
CA LEU A 123 -13.85 -7.70 5.60
C LEU A 123 -15.32 -8.13 5.62
N ALA A 124 -15.59 -9.45 5.66
CA ALA A 124 -16.95 -9.95 5.72
C ALA A 124 -17.60 -9.63 7.07
N ALA A 125 -16.87 -9.84 8.15
CA ALA A 125 -17.32 -9.47 9.49
C ALA A 125 -17.48 -7.95 9.62
N ALA A 126 -16.54 -7.14 9.12
CA ALA A 126 -16.64 -5.68 9.12
C ALA A 126 -17.92 -5.20 8.41
N THR A 127 -18.23 -5.79 7.24
CA THR A 127 -19.46 -5.47 6.50
C THR A 127 -20.72 -5.87 7.27
N ALA A 128 -20.73 -7.06 7.90
CA ALA A 128 -21.85 -7.53 8.71
C ALA A 128 -22.13 -6.60 9.92
N HIS A 129 -21.08 -6.03 10.51
CA HIS A 129 -21.16 -5.06 11.62
C HIS A 129 -21.37 -3.62 11.13
N LYS A 130 -21.47 -3.37 9.82
CA LYS A 130 -21.59 -2.04 9.22
C LYS A 130 -20.39 -1.12 9.56
N VAL A 131 -19.23 -1.72 9.77
CA VAL A 131 -17.96 -1.02 10.00
C VAL A 131 -17.27 -0.81 8.67
N VAL A 132 -16.90 0.43 8.36
CA VAL A 132 -16.10 0.75 7.17
C VAL A 132 -14.66 0.32 7.40
N ALA A 133 -14.11 -0.55 6.55
CA ALA A 133 -12.71 -0.92 6.58
C ALA A 133 -11.94 -0.17 5.48
N MET A 134 -10.85 0.50 5.85
CA MET A 134 -9.97 1.23 4.94
C MET A 134 -8.50 0.84 5.12
N ASN A 135 -7.70 1.14 4.12
CA ASN A 135 -6.24 1.07 4.16
C ASN A 135 -5.61 2.40 3.76
N THR A 136 -4.28 2.54 3.87
CA THR A 136 -3.56 3.75 3.46
C THR A 136 -2.64 3.45 2.26
N PRO A 137 -3.20 3.31 1.03
CA PRO A 137 -2.38 2.99 -0.14
C PRO A 137 -1.44 4.15 -0.47
N GLY A 138 -0.27 3.81 -1.01
CA GLY A 138 0.70 4.79 -1.50
C GLY A 138 1.66 5.36 -0.44
N GLN A 139 1.37 5.26 0.86
CA GLN A 139 2.17 5.89 1.92
C GLN A 139 3.58 5.30 2.06
N ASN A 140 3.78 4.06 1.66
CA ASN A 140 5.07 3.36 1.65
C ASN A 140 5.70 3.25 0.26
N SER A 141 5.08 3.82 -0.76
CA SER A 141 5.47 3.55 -2.16
C SER A 141 6.84 4.10 -2.51
N ASN A 142 7.22 5.25 -1.93
CA ASN A 142 8.56 5.80 -2.13
C ASN A 142 9.65 4.90 -1.51
N ALA A 143 9.43 4.41 -0.29
CA ALA A 143 10.36 3.51 0.37
C ALA A 143 10.59 2.22 -0.43
N VAL A 144 9.53 1.60 -0.95
CA VAL A 144 9.63 0.42 -1.81
C VAL A 144 10.38 0.74 -3.11
N ALA A 145 10.13 1.90 -3.70
CA ALA A 145 10.81 2.33 -4.91
C ALA A 145 12.31 2.56 -4.70
N GLU A 146 12.70 3.19 -3.59
CA GLU A 146 14.11 3.36 -3.23
C GLU A 146 14.82 2.02 -3.03
N LEU A 147 14.18 1.07 -2.33
CA LEU A 147 14.72 -0.29 -2.20
C LEU A 147 14.87 -0.97 -3.57
N ALA A 148 13.88 -0.86 -4.46
CA ALA A 148 13.96 -1.44 -5.80
C ALA A 148 15.15 -0.86 -6.59
N LEU A 149 15.39 0.45 -6.55
CA LEU A 149 16.55 1.08 -7.19
C LEU A 149 17.87 0.65 -6.54
N GLY A 150 17.93 0.55 -5.19
CA GLY A 150 19.09 0.02 -4.49
C GLY A 150 19.42 -1.42 -4.92
N MET A 151 18.39 -2.27 -5.08
CA MET A 151 18.54 -3.64 -5.61
C MET A 151 19.01 -3.66 -7.06
N MET A 152 18.51 -2.75 -7.91
CA MET A 152 19.00 -2.61 -9.29
C MET A 152 20.50 -2.26 -9.33
N VAL A 153 20.93 -1.27 -8.53
CA VAL A 153 22.35 -0.90 -8.42
C VAL A 153 23.17 -2.10 -7.96
N MET A 154 22.74 -2.80 -6.91
CA MET A 154 23.43 -3.98 -6.38
C MET A 154 23.53 -5.08 -7.45
N ALA A 155 22.46 -5.37 -8.17
CA ALA A 155 22.42 -6.41 -9.20
C ALA A 155 23.37 -6.11 -10.36
N VAL A 156 23.38 -4.89 -10.91
CA VAL A 156 24.28 -4.53 -12.02
C VAL A 156 25.73 -4.39 -11.57
N ARG A 157 26.01 -4.28 -10.27
CA ARG A 157 27.35 -4.27 -9.67
C ARG A 157 27.77 -5.64 -9.11
N ASN A 158 27.21 -6.73 -9.70
CA ASN A 158 27.53 -8.13 -9.38
C ASN A 158 27.41 -8.45 -7.87
N LEU A 159 26.33 -7.95 -7.22
CA LEU A 159 26.09 -8.09 -5.78
C LEU A 159 27.28 -7.64 -4.91
N TYR A 160 28.09 -6.70 -5.41
CA TYR A 160 29.29 -6.17 -4.77
C TYR A 160 30.38 -7.22 -4.45
N ASN A 161 30.52 -8.24 -5.29
CA ASN A 161 31.50 -9.34 -5.14
C ASN A 161 32.96 -8.95 -5.48
N GLY A 162 33.23 -7.67 -5.74
CA GLY A 162 34.58 -7.15 -6.06
C GLY A 162 34.92 -7.18 -7.56
N THR A 163 34.06 -7.73 -8.41
CA THR A 163 34.28 -7.73 -9.87
C THR A 163 33.66 -6.50 -10.53
N SER A 164 34.12 -6.17 -11.74
CA SER A 164 33.58 -5.03 -12.50
C SER A 164 32.15 -5.31 -12.97
N GLY A 165 31.22 -4.45 -12.54
CA GLY A 165 29.81 -4.45 -12.98
C GLY A 165 29.56 -3.45 -14.11
N THR A 166 28.28 -3.06 -14.25
CA THR A 166 27.81 -2.07 -15.22
C THR A 166 27.04 -0.94 -14.54
N GLU A 167 26.70 0.10 -15.29
CA GLU A 167 25.93 1.25 -14.82
C GLU A 167 24.44 1.10 -15.16
N LEU A 168 23.56 1.85 -14.45
CA LEU A 168 22.15 1.97 -14.81
C LEU A 168 21.90 2.98 -15.93
N LYS A 169 22.77 3.99 -16.06
CA LYS A 169 22.64 5.06 -17.06
C LYS A 169 22.52 4.48 -18.47
N GLY A 170 21.52 4.96 -19.22
CA GLY A 170 21.23 4.54 -20.59
C GLY A 170 20.61 3.13 -20.71
N LYS A 171 20.36 2.43 -19.60
CA LYS A 171 19.63 1.16 -19.64
C LYS A 171 18.13 1.38 -19.70
N LYS A 172 17.43 0.47 -20.37
CA LYS A 172 15.97 0.43 -20.44
C LYS A 172 15.41 -0.28 -19.22
N LEU A 173 14.60 0.44 -18.43
CA LEU A 173 13.87 -0.07 -17.29
C LEU A 173 12.42 -0.33 -17.67
N GLY A 174 11.97 -1.56 -17.57
CA GLY A 174 10.58 -1.97 -17.70
C GLY A 174 9.89 -2.00 -16.32
N ILE A 175 8.81 -1.28 -16.19
CA ILE A 175 7.98 -1.25 -14.99
C ILE A 175 6.72 -2.06 -15.26
N HIS A 176 6.60 -3.23 -14.61
CA HIS A 176 5.44 -4.10 -14.73
C HIS A 176 4.41 -3.74 -13.65
N ALA A 177 3.38 -3.05 -14.01
CA ALA A 177 2.35 -2.29 -13.30
C ALA A 177 2.79 -0.87 -12.86
N TYR A 178 2.04 0.12 -13.36
CA TYR A 178 2.33 1.54 -13.21
C TYR A 178 1.43 2.22 -12.15
N GLY A 179 1.30 1.55 -10.99
CA GLY A 179 0.62 2.07 -9.80
C GLY A 179 1.52 2.99 -8.94
N ASN A 180 1.16 3.16 -7.66
CA ASN A 180 1.89 4.05 -6.73
C ASN A 180 3.39 3.74 -6.63
N VAL A 181 3.79 2.47 -6.57
CA VAL A 181 5.22 2.10 -6.49
C VAL A 181 5.89 2.28 -7.85
N GLY A 182 5.29 1.78 -8.93
CA GLY A 182 5.85 1.91 -10.29
C GLY A 182 6.14 3.36 -10.69
N ARG A 183 5.24 4.30 -10.38
CA ARG A 183 5.43 5.73 -10.61
C ARG A 183 6.61 6.31 -9.82
N ASN A 184 6.77 5.91 -8.55
CA ASN A 184 7.92 6.35 -7.76
C ASN A 184 9.23 5.75 -8.29
N VAL A 185 9.23 4.48 -8.73
CA VAL A 185 10.38 3.86 -9.39
C VAL A 185 10.75 4.62 -10.66
N ALA A 186 9.77 4.94 -11.52
CA ALA A 186 10.00 5.75 -12.72
C ALA A 186 10.63 7.11 -12.40
N ARG A 187 10.06 7.82 -11.43
CA ARG A 187 10.54 9.13 -10.99
C ARG A 187 12.00 9.09 -10.52
N ILE A 188 12.36 8.10 -9.69
CA ILE A 188 13.72 7.98 -9.16
C ILE A 188 14.68 7.50 -10.25
N ALA A 189 14.29 6.52 -11.07
CA ALA A 189 15.12 5.94 -12.12
C ALA A 189 15.52 6.95 -13.21
N LYS A 190 14.70 7.97 -13.46
CA LYS A 190 15.08 9.09 -14.35
C LYS A 190 16.32 9.83 -13.83
N GLY A 191 16.47 9.97 -12.51
CA GLY A 191 17.67 10.58 -11.91
C GLY A 191 18.95 9.76 -12.15
N PHE A 192 18.83 8.46 -12.44
CA PHE A 192 19.93 7.58 -12.86
C PHE A 192 20.20 7.66 -14.37
N GLY A 193 19.43 8.44 -15.13
CA GLY A 193 19.57 8.55 -16.59
C GLY A 193 19.10 7.29 -17.33
N MET A 194 18.14 6.55 -16.77
CA MET A 194 17.53 5.38 -17.42
C MET A 194 16.44 5.79 -18.40
N GLU A 195 16.21 4.96 -19.43
CA GLU A 195 15.04 5.04 -20.30
C GLU A 195 13.90 4.24 -19.67
N ILE A 196 12.73 4.85 -19.48
CA ILE A 196 11.65 4.24 -18.69
C ILE A 196 10.51 3.79 -19.60
N TYR A 197 10.18 2.51 -19.50
CA TYR A 197 9.06 1.86 -20.17
C TYR A 197 8.13 1.27 -19.11
N ALA A 198 6.83 1.22 -19.38
CA ALA A 198 5.89 0.58 -18.48
C ALA A 198 4.81 -0.20 -19.23
N TYR A 199 4.33 -1.26 -18.61
CA TYR A 199 3.11 -1.97 -18.97
C TYR A 199 2.18 -2.05 -17.76
N ASP A 200 0.94 -1.63 -17.94
CA ASP A 200 -0.13 -1.74 -16.94
C ASP A 200 -1.46 -1.95 -17.67
N ALA A 201 -2.22 -2.96 -17.26
CA ALA A 201 -3.49 -3.30 -17.91
C ALA A 201 -4.61 -2.26 -17.66
N TYR A 202 -4.43 -1.35 -16.71
CA TYR A 202 -5.45 -0.41 -16.24
C TYR A 202 -5.05 1.06 -16.31
N CYS A 203 -3.75 1.35 -16.41
CA CYS A 203 -3.26 2.73 -16.48
C CYS A 203 -3.31 3.22 -17.93
N PRO A 204 -4.01 4.32 -18.25
CA PRO A 204 -4.02 4.89 -19.59
C PRO A 204 -2.63 5.36 -20.05
N ASP A 205 -2.34 5.22 -21.34
CA ASP A 205 -1.08 5.61 -21.95
C ASP A 205 -0.76 7.10 -21.74
N GLU A 206 -1.77 7.95 -21.79
CA GLU A 206 -1.62 9.40 -21.64
C GLU A 206 -1.04 9.77 -20.27
N VAL A 207 -1.36 8.97 -19.24
CA VAL A 207 -0.83 9.17 -17.89
C VAL A 207 0.67 8.85 -17.86
N MET A 208 1.08 7.75 -18.49
CA MET A 208 2.49 7.35 -18.57
C MET A 208 3.29 8.37 -19.40
N LEU A 209 2.76 8.77 -20.56
CA LEU A 209 3.38 9.74 -21.45
C LEU A 209 3.54 11.11 -20.77
N ALA A 210 2.52 11.59 -20.05
CA ALA A 210 2.59 12.85 -19.31
C ALA A 210 3.68 12.83 -18.23
N GLU A 211 3.97 11.66 -17.67
CA GLU A 211 5.06 11.44 -16.72
C GLU A 211 6.39 11.09 -17.41
N GLY A 212 6.49 11.18 -18.74
CA GLY A 212 7.71 10.88 -19.53
C GLY A 212 8.14 9.41 -19.42
N VAL A 213 7.19 8.50 -19.48
CA VAL A 213 7.37 7.05 -19.51
C VAL A 213 6.76 6.52 -20.80
N THR A 214 7.46 5.64 -21.50
CA THR A 214 6.98 5.04 -22.74
C THR A 214 6.05 3.86 -22.41
N PRO A 215 4.74 3.92 -22.76
CA PRO A 215 3.85 2.80 -22.57
C PRO A 215 4.15 1.67 -23.54
N LEU A 216 4.01 0.43 -23.07
CA LEU A 216 4.01 -0.79 -23.87
C LEU A 216 2.71 -1.55 -23.60
N HIS A 217 2.22 -2.33 -24.59
CA HIS A 217 0.85 -2.84 -24.55
C HIS A 217 0.75 -4.31 -24.14
N SER A 218 1.89 -4.93 -23.85
CA SER A 218 1.93 -6.30 -23.30
C SER A 218 3.16 -6.52 -22.42
N ALA A 219 3.06 -7.50 -21.51
CA ALA A 219 4.21 -7.96 -20.76
C ALA A 219 5.32 -8.48 -21.68
N ALA A 220 4.95 -9.16 -22.79
CA ALA A 220 5.90 -9.68 -23.77
C ALA A 220 6.76 -8.56 -24.39
N GLU A 221 6.15 -7.47 -24.83
CA GLU A 221 6.87 -6.30 -25.34
C GLU A 221 7.80 -5.69 -24.29
N LEU A 222 7.32 -5.56 -23.03
CA LEU A 222 8.10 -4.99 -21.93
C LEU A 222 9.37 -5.81 -21.68
N TYR A 223 9.23 -7.14 -21.59
CA TYR A 223 10.36 -8.03 -21.31
C TYR A 223 11.33 -8.10 -22.49
N ALA A 224 10.85 -8.07 -23.72
CA ALA A 224 11.71 -8.06 -24.90
C ALA A 224 12.50 -6.76 -25.05
N ALA A 225 11.93 -5.62 -24.65
CA ALA A 225 12.54 -4.30 -24.83
C ALA A 225 13.54 -3.91 -23.73
N CYS A 226 13.40 -4.45 -22.49
CA CYS A 226 14.05 -3.86 -21.32
C CYS A 226 15.19 -4.70 -20.76
N ASN A 227 16.29 -4.01 -20.38
CA ASN A 227 17.45 -4.62 -19.72
C ASN A 227 17.16 -5.02 -18.27
N ILE A 228 16.30 -4.26 -17.60
CA ILE A 228 15.89 -4.47 -16.22
C ILE A 228 14.38 -4.42 -16.20
N VAL A 229 13.74 -5.39 -15.55
CA VAL A 229 12.29 -5.37 -15.30
C VAL A 229 12.04 -5.36 -13.80
N SER A 230 11.21 -4.42 -13.34
CA SER A 230 10.80 -4.29 -11.94
C SER A 230 9.31 -4.59 -11.80
N LEU A 231 9.00 -5.54 -10.90
CA LEU A 231 7.64 -6.03 -10.68
C LEU A 231 6.94 -5.24 -9.58
N HIS A 232 5.74 -4.75 -9.90
CA HIS A 232 4.85 -4.04 -8.97
C HIS A 232 3.39 -4.52 -9.10
N ILE A 233 3.19 -5.66 -9.76
CA ILE A 233 1.87 -6.29 -9.96
C ILE A 233 1.36 -6.92 -8.66
N PRO A 234 0.04 -6.85 -8.37
CA PRO A 234 -0.57 -7.59 -7.27
C PRO A 234 -0.59 -9.10 -7.57
N ALA A 235 -0.75 -9.92 -6.53
CA ALA A 235 -1.05 -11.33 -6.71
C ALA A 235 -2.56 -11.51 -6.83
N THR A 236 -3.03 -11.80 -8.05
CA THR A 236 -4.41 -12.14 -8.38
C THR A 236 -4.46 -13.49 -9.07
N PRO A 237 -5.63 -14.10 -9.30
CA PRO A 237 -5.71 -15.33 -10.10
C PRO A 237 -5.03 -15.21 -11.46
N GLU A 238 -5.10 -14.05 -12.12
CA GLU A 238 -4.54 -13.80 -13.46
C GLU A 238 -3.02 -13.57 -13.43
N THR A 239 -2.50 -12.99 -12.35
CA THR A 239 -1.07 -12.64 -12.22
C THR A 239 -0.25 -13.72 -11.52
N LYS A 240 -0.92 -14.66 -10.83
CA LYS A 240 -0.26 -15.78 -10.17
C LYS A 240 0.52 -16.63 -11.17
N ALA A 241 1.82 -16.85 -10.89
CA ALA A 241 2.74 -17.59 -11.75
C ALA A 241 2.81 -17.08 -13.22
N SER A 242 2.39 -15.82 -13.47
CA SER A 242 2.44 -15.23 -14.82
C SER A 242 3.85 -14.90 -15.28
N ILE A 243 4.79 -14.72 -14.35
CA ILE A 243 6.21 -14.53 -14.66
C ILE A 243 6.86 -15.90 -14.75
N ASN A 244 6.87 -16.43 -15.94
CA ASN A 244 7.28 -17.78 -16.29
C ASN A 244 8.49 -17.79 -17.23
N LYS A 245 9.04 -18.98 -17.54
CA LYS A 245 10.21 -19.16 -18.41
C LYS A 245 9.99 -18.58 -19.80
N ALA A 246 8.80 -18.75 -20.37
CA ALA A 246 8.49 -18.25 -21.72
C ALA A 246 8.61 -16.72 -21.78
N LEU A 247 8.08 -16.03 -20.77
CA LEU A 247 8.18 -14.57 -20.68
C LEU A 247 9.61 -14.11 -20.40
N LEU A 248 10.31 -14.74 -19.45
CA LEU A 248 11.69 -14.41 -19.09
C LEU A 248 12.66 -14.62 -20.25
N SER A 249 12.41 -15.62 -21.10
CA SER A 249 13.25 -15.93 -22.27
C SER A 249 13.28 -14.83 -23.33
N GLN A 250 12.33 -13.91 -23.29
CA GLN A 250 12.30 -12.75 -24.19
C GLN A 250 13.29 -11.65 -23.77
N MET A 251 13.75 -11.66 -22.50
CA MET A 251 14.63 -10.62 -21.99
C MET A 251 16.01 -10.64 -22.67
N PRO A 252 16.60 -9.45 -22.94
CA PRO A 252 17.90 -9.34 -23.58
C PRO A 252 19.00 -9.98 -22.72
N LYS A 253 20.17 -10.17 -23.32
CA LYS A 253 21.34 -10.71 -22.63
C LYS A 253 21.77 -9.78 -21.49
N GLY A 254 22.14 -10.37 -20.34
CA GLY A 254 22.54 -9.61 -19.14
C GLY A 254 21.38 -8.97 -18.39
N ALA A 255 20.16 -9.44 -18.62
CA ALA A 255 18.97 -8.86 -17.99
C ALA A 255 18.89 -9.10 -16.48
N VAL A 256 18.16 -8.20 -15.81
CA VAL A 256 17.89 -8.24 -14.36
C VAL A 256 16.39 -8.22 -14.12
N LEU A 257 15.91 -9.11 -13.27
CA LEU A 257 14.54 -9.07 -12.72
C LEU A 257 14.58 -8.62 -11.26
N VAL A 258 13.77 -7.63 -10.94
CA VAL A 258 13.61 -7.10 -9.57
C VAL A 258 12.18 -7.35 -9.10
N ASN A 259 12.01 -8.02 -7.96
CA ASN A 259 10.67 -8.28 -7.42
C ASN A 259 10.52 -7.70 -5.99
N THR A 260 9.84 -6.58 -5.89
CA THR A 260 9.41 -6.00 -4.61
C THR A 260 7.89 -6.12 -4.40
N ALA A 261 7.22 -6.89 -5.26
CA ALA A 261 5.76 -7.04 -5.28
C ALA A 261 5.27 -8.21 -4.43
N ARG A 262 5.14 -9.39 -5.06
CA ARG A 262 4.64 -10.63 -4.45
C ARG A 262 5.42 -11.83 -5.00
N LYS A 263 5.70 -12.83 -4.15
CA LYS A 263 6.38 -14.07 -4.60
C LYS A 263 5.49 -14.92 -5.50
N GLU A 264 4.20 -14.89 -5.26
CA GLU A 264 3.18 -15.69 -5.95
C GLU A 264 3.07 -15.36 -7.45
N VAL A 265 3.55 -14.21 -7.88
CA VAL A 265 3.52 -13.85 -9.32
C VAL A 265 4.58 -14.59 -10.14
N ILE A 266 5.61 -15.14 -9.48
CA ILE A 266 6.70 -15.90 -10.11
C ILE A 266 6.33 -17.38 -10.17
N HIS A 267 6.59 -18.02 -11.33
CA HIS A 267 6.65 -19.48 -11.44
C HIS A 267 8.05 -19.95 -11.02
N GLU A 268 8.23 -20.28 -9.73
CA GLU A 268 9.56 -20.49 -9.13
C GLU A 268 10.37 -21.60 -9.81
N ASP A 269 9.76 -22.75 -10.13
CA ASP A 269 10.46 -23.86 -10.78
C ASP A 269 10.95 -23.48 -12.18
N GLU A 270 10.14 -22.75 -12.94
CA GLU A 270 10.51 -22.26 -14.27
C GLU A 270 11.58 -21.17 -14.21
N LEU A 271 11.54 -20.29 -13.21
CA LEU A 271 12.61 -19.32 -12.96
C LEU A 271 13.94 -20.03 -12.68
N ILE A 272 13.94 -21.08 -11.84
CA ILE A 272 15.14 -21.88 -11.55
C ILE A 272 15.70 -22.50 -12.82
N GLN A 273 14.85 -23.17 -13.63
CA GLN A 273 15.27 -23.74 -14.92
C GLN A 273 15.85 -22.68 -15.85
N PHE A 274 15.18 -21.53 -15.98
CA PHE A 274 15.64 -20.42 -16.79
C PHE A 274 16.99 -19.87 -16.33
N MET A 275 17.20 -19.70 -15.04
CA MET A 275 18.48 -19.23 -14.49
C MET A 275 19.62 -20.25 -14.64
N GLN A 276 19.33 -21.55 -14.72
CA GLN A 276 20.32 -22.57 -15.05
C GLN A 276 20.79 -22.48 -16.52
N GLU A 277 19.89 -22.14 -17.43
CA GLU A 277 20.19 -21.97 -18.87
C GLU A 277 20.81 -20.60 -19.19
N ARG A 278 20.36 -19.55 -18.50
CA ARG A 278 20.78 -18.15 -18.70
C ARG A 278 21.75 -17.70 -17.60
N GLN A 279 23.02 -18.02 -17.78
CA GLN A 279 24.09 -17.70 -16.83
C GLN A 279 24.36 -16.19 -16.68
N ASP A 280 23.88 -15.39 -17.60
CA ASP A 280 23.98 -13.93 -17.64
C ASP A 280 22.83 -13.20 -16.91
N PHE A 281 21.76 -13.92 -16.54
CA PHE A 281 20.56 -13.36 -15.91
C PHE A 281 20.72 -13.24 -14.38
N ARG A 282 20.14 -12.18 -13.80
CA ARG A 282 20.11 -11.95 -12.35
C ARG A 282 18.69 -11.78 -11.84
N TYR A 283 18.43 -12.31 -10.66
CA TYR A 283 17.17 -12.13 -9.95
C TYR A 283 17.42 -11.60 -8.52
N VAL A 284 16.83 -10.45 -8.20
CA VAL A 284 16.89 -9.83 -6.86
C VAL A 284 15.48 -9.56 -6.35
N THR A 285 15.23 -9.88 -5.07
CA THR A 285 13.86 -9.83 -4.54
C THR A 285 13.78 -9.40 -3.08
N ASP A 286 12.72 -8.64 -2.75
CA ASP A 286 12.31 -8.30 -1.37
C ASP A 286 11.23 -9.25 -0.82
N VAL A 287 10.78 -10.19 -1.64
CA VAL A 287 9.76 -11.19 -1.28
C VAL A 287 10.36 -12.58 -1.45
N MET A 288 10.87 -13.12 -0.35
CA MET A 288 11.59 -14.39 -0.32
C MET A 288 10.75 -15.52 -0.95
N PRO A 289 11.23 -16.16 -2.03
CA PRO A 289 10.55 -17.31 -2.63
C PRO A 289 10.57 -18.54 -1.71
N ALA A 290 9.71 -19.51 -1.97
CA ALA A 290 9.72 -20.77 -1.22
C ALA A 290 11.01 -21.56 -1.45
N ALA A 291 11.59 -21.45 -2.65
CA ALA A 291 12.83 -22.11 -3.04
C ALA A 291 14.11 -21.30 -2.69
N ASP A 292 14.05 -20.33 -1.76
CA ASP A 292 15.17 -19.42 -1.46
C ASP A 292 16.49 -20.14 -1.19
N GLN A 293 16.49 -21.16 -0.33
CA GLN A 293 17.72 -21.92 -0.01
C GLN A 293 18.32 -22.54 -1.27
N LYS A 294 17.52 -23.24 -2.07
CA LYS A 294 17.97 -23.84 -3.33
C LYS A 294 18.52 -22.81 -4.31
N MET A 295 17.88 -21.65 -4.38
CA MET A 295 18.33 -20.58 -5.27
C MET A 295 19.66 -19.96 -4.81
N ARG A 296 19.89 -19.82 -3.52
CA ARG A 296 21.18 -19.37 -2.96
C ARG A 296 22.30 -20.35 -3.27
N GLU A 297 22.04 -21.64 -3.12
CA GLU A 297 23.03 -22.70 -3.42
C GLU A 297 23.39 -22.77 -4.92
N LEU A 298 22.39 -22.58 -5.82
CA LEU A 298 22.60 -22.68 -7.28
C LEU A 298 23.11 -21.39 -7.93
N PHE A 299 22.79 -20.22 -7.37
CA PHE A 299 22.94 -18.92 -8.05
C PHE A 299 23.55 -17.83 -7.17
N GLU A 300 24.43 -18.18 -6.23
CA GLU A 300 25.00 -17.30 -5.20
C GLU A 300 25.40 -15.90 -5.73
N GLU A 301 26.03 -15.83 -6.90
CA GLU A 301 26.48 -14.56 -7.49
C GLU A 301 25.43 -13.84 -8.37
N ARG A 302 24.24 -14.42 -8.53
CA ARG A 302 23.22 -13.94 -9.47
C ARG A 302 21.83 -13.83 -8.84
N TYR A 303 21.71 -14.25 -7.59
CA TYR A 303 20.47 -14.24 -6.81
C TYR A 303 20.67 -13.54 -5.47
N PHE A 304 19.70 -12.70 -5.12
CA PHE A 304 19.63 -12.08 -3.80
C PHE A 304 18.18 -11.98 -3.35
N ALA A 305 17.92 -12.36 -2.10
CA ALA A 305 16.65 -12.09 -1.43
C ALA A 305 16.93 -11.42 -0.08
N THR A 306 16.13 -10.40 0.27
CA THR A 306 16.14 -9.83 1.61
C THR A 306 15.69 -10.88 2.63
N PRO A 307 16.21 -10.85 3.87
CA PRO A 307 15.89 -11.88 4.88
C PRO A 307 14.41 -11.83 5.33
N LYS A 308 13.72 -10.75 5.05
CA LYS A 308 12.28 -10.53 5.24
C LYS A 308 11.86 -9.38 4.35
N LYS A 309 10.55 -9.20 4.11
CA LYS A 309 10.04 -8.08 3.36
C LYS A 309 10.41 -6.74 4.01
N MET A 310 11.22 -5.94 3.34
CA MET A 310 11.81 -4.70 3.88
C MET A 310 11.35 -3.42 3.17
N GLY A 311 10.74 -3.53 2.00
CA GLY A 311 10.42 -2.37 1.16
C GLY A 311 9.63 -1.25 1.86
N ALA A 312 8.76 -1.60 2.82
CA ALA A 312 7.99 -0.64 3.61
C ALA A 312 8.57 -0.36 5.00
N GLN A 313 9.75 -0.90 5.33
CA GLN A 313 10.34 -0.82 6.68
C GLN A 313 11.22 0.44 6.84
N THR A 314 10.63 1.61 6.59
CA THR A 314 11.26 2.91 6.88
C THR A 314 10.46 3.68 7.93
N ALA A 315 11.13 4.58 8.64
CA ALA A 315 10.49 5.44 9.62
C ALA A 315 9.41 6.32 8.96
N GLU A 316 9.73 6.90 7.82
CA GLU A 316 8.87 7.79 7.04
C GLU A 316 7.61 7.07 6.54
N ALA A 317 7.74 5.86 6.00
CA ALA A 317 6.59 5.08 5.54
C ALA A 317 5.62 4.76 6.69
N ASN A 318 6.15 4.42 7.87
CA ASN A 318 5.33 4.15 9.06
C ASN A 318 4.66 5.42 9.60
N ILE A 319 5.38 6.55 9.65
CA ILE A 319 4.86 7.86 10.08
C ILE A 319 3.73 8.28 9.13
N ASN A 320 3.99 8.28 7.83
CA ASN A 320 3.02 8.71 6.81
C ASN A 320 1.76 7.84 6.82
N ALA A 321 1.90 6.52 6.98
CA ALA A 321 0.76 5.62 7.04
C ALA A 321 -0.12 5.88 8.27
N GLY A 322 0.46 6.11 9.45
CA GLY A 322 -0.28 6.43 10.67
C GLY A 322 -1.04 7.76 10.57
N ILE A 323 -0.38 8.81 10.10
CA ILE A 323 -1.01 10.13 9.91
C ILE A 323 -2.10 10.07 8.84
N ALA A 324 -1.88 9.33 7.74
CA ALA A 324 -2.88 9.14 6.70
C ALA A 324 -4.12 8.40 7.23
N ALA A 325 -3.94 7.39 8.09
CA ALA A 325 -5.05 6.69 8.73
C ALA A 325 -5.90 7.63 9.59
N ALA A 326 -5.26 8.46 10.41
CA ALA A 326 -5.96 9.47 11.21
C ALA A 326 -6.74 10.47 10.34
N LYS A 327 -6.13 10.97 9.25
CA LYS A 327 -6.79 11.87 8.29
C LYS A 327 -8.00 11.23 7.61
N GLN A 328 -7.90 9.96 7.23
CA GLN A 328 -9.01 9.22 6.62
C GLN A 328 -10.16 9.02 7.61
N ILE A 329 -9.87 8.72 8.88
CA ILE A 329 -10.87 8.60 9.93
C ILE A 329 -11.61 9.94 10.13
N VAL A 330 -10.89 11.04 10.26
CA VAL A 330 -11.48 12.36 10.41
C VAL A 330 -12.35 12.71 9.20
N ASP A 331 -11.85 12.49 7.99
CA ASP A 331 -12.58 12.78 6.75
C ASP A 331 -13.85 11.89 6.61
N PHE A 332 -13.77 10.62 7.00
CA PHE A 332 -14.94 9.75 7.05
C PHE A 332 -15.98 10.24 8.08
N LEU A 333 -15.56 10.52 9.31
CA LEU A 333 -16.47 10.91 10.38
C LEU A 333 -17.14 12.29 10.14
N VAL A 334 -16.44 13.21 9.46
CA VAL A 334 -16.95 14.56 9.14
C VAL A 334 -17.71 14.59 7.82
N ASN A 335 -17.17 13.98 6.77
CA ASN A 335 -17.64 14.13 5.39
C ASN A 335 -18.27 12.84 4.81
N GLY A 336 -18.21 11.71 5.51
CA GLY A 336 -18.65 10.42 4.98
C GLY A 336 -17.78 9.88 3.85
N ASN A 337 -16.53 10.36 3.72
CA ASN A 337 -15.65 9.96 2.62
C ASN A 337 -15.21 8.49 2.76
N THR A 338 -15.55 7.66 1.76
CA THR A 338 -15.23 6.23 1.68
C THR A 338 -14.28 5.89 0.53
N LYS A 339 -13.49 6.85 0.05
CA LYS A 339 -12.60 6.67 -1.11
C LYS A 339 -11.68 5.45 -1.01
N PHE A 340 -11.21 5.14 0.19
CA PHE A 340 -10.26 4.04 0.45
C PHE A 340 -10.91 2.81 1.08
N GLN A 341 -12.25 2.70 1.03
CA GLN A 341 -12.98 1.55 1.55
C GLN A 341 -12.67 0.29 0.79
N VAL A 342 -12.37 -0.80 1.51
CA VAL A 342 -11.97 -2.10 0.96
C VAL A 342 -13.03 -3.21 1.16
N ASN A 343 -14.04 -2.99 2.00
CA ASN A 343 -15.14 -3.91 2.27
C ASN A 343 -16.46 -3.46 1.62
N LYS A 344 -16.46 -3.27 0.29
CA LYS A 344 -17.66 -2.87 -0.47
C LYS A 344 -18.59 -4.02 -0.69
#